data_42f3cbcac4d15107ec27c59924df3ef5
#
_entry.id   42f3cbcac4d15107ec27c59924df3ef5
#
_cell.length_a   1.000
_cell.length_b   1.000
_cell.length_c   1.000
_cell.angle_alpha   90.00
_cell.angle_beta   90.00
_cell.angle_gamma   90.00
#
_symmetry.space_group_name_H-M   'P 1'
#
loop_
_entity.id
_entity.type
_entity.pdbx_description
1 polymer ?
#
loop_
_entity_poly.entity_id
_entity_poly.type
_entity_poly.pdbx_seq_one_letter_code
_entity_poly.pdbx_strand_id
1 'polypeptide(L)'
;MPGSRRTKAGLAALGIFGASLFFGDSMITPAISVLSAVEGLEVVNPSLADLTVPITAVIIVLLFLAQKFGTERVGGLFGPVMIVWFTVIGVAGIGGIVQNPEVLKALSPTYAIGFLTGHFHIAFFSMAAVVLAITGAEALYADLGHFGRPAIARAWLILVFPACLLSYLGQGALVIQDPVANLSSPFFLLVPEWARLPLVVLATAATVIASQAVITGASRSPTRPSSWATCPGCGSTTPRPTRSARSTYRGSTGC
;
A
#
# COMPACT_ATOMS: atom_id res chain seq x y z
N MET A 1 1.57 25.02 27.35
CA MET A 1 1.07 24.34 28.56
C MET A 1 1.97 23.13 28.85
N PRO A 2 2.62 23.00 30.01
CA PRO A 2 3.45 21.85 30.35
C PRO A 2 2.52 20.70 30.75
N GLY A 3 2.26 19.79 29.83
CA GLY A 3 1.50 18.58 30.13
C GLY A 3 2.13 17.81 31.27
N SER A 4 1.30 17.33 32.22
CA SER A 4 1.73 16.53 33.37
C SER A 4 2.67 15.39 32.90
N ARG A 5 3.65 15.05 33.74
CA ARG A 5 4.62 13.94 33.46
C ARG A 5 3.90 12.62 33.11
N ARG A 6 2.72 12.40 33.67
CA ARG A 6 1.83 11.26 33.36
C ARG A 6 1.25 11.32 31.95
N THR A 7 0.85 12.50 31.47
CA THR A 7 0.34 12.69 30.10
C THR A 7 1.42 12.43 29.06
N LYS A 8 2.67 12.88 29.32
CA LYS A 8 3.81 12.62 28.44
C LYS A 8 4.19 11.14 28.42
N ALA A 9 4.15 10.46 29.56
CA ALA A 9 4.39 9.03 29.65
C ALA A 9 3.30 8.22 28.91
N GLY A 10 2.03 8.60 29.05
CA GLY A 10 0.92 7.98 28.32
C GLY A 10 1.03 8.14 26.80
N LEU A 11 1.38 9.35 26.33
CA LEU A 11 1.60 9.61 24.91
C LEU A 11 2.80 8.83 24.36
N ALA A 12 3.88 8.71 25.13
CA ALA A 12 5.04 7.92 24.75
C ALA A 12 4.70 6.43 24.66
N ALA A 13 3.94 5.89 25.62
CA ALA A 13 3.48 4.51 25.60
C ALA A 13 2.59 4.21 24.39
N LEU A 14 1.64 5.10 24.06
CA LEU A 14 0.82 5.01 22.87
C LEU A 14 1.65 5.07 21.58
N GLY A 15 2.67 5.93 21.53
CA GLY A 15 3.58 6.03 20.40
C GLY A 15 4.39 4.74 20.20
N ILE A 16 4.91 4.15 21.29
CA ILE A 16 5.65 2.87 21.23
C ILE A 16 4.72 1.74 20.80
N PHE A 17 3.51 1.69 21.32
CA PHE A 17 2.51 0.70 20.96
C PHE A 17 2.14 0.80 19.48
N GLY A 18 1.84 2.01 18.99
CA GLY A 18 1.56 2.25 17.57
C GLY A 18 2.73 1.87 16.65
N ALA A 19 3.95 2.21 17.05
CA ALA A 19 5.15 1.81 16.30
C ALA A 19 5.31 0.27 16.25
N SER A 20 5.06 -0.41 17.36
CA SER A 20 5.13 -1.88 17.43
C SER A 20 4.11 -2.53 16.51
N LEU A 21 2.88 -2.01 16.47
CA LEU A 21 1.83 -2.47 15.55
C LEU A 21 2.23 -2.25 14.10
N PHE A 22 2.76 -1.08 13.77
CA PHE A 22 3.25 -0.77 12.41
C PHE A 22 4.35 -1.72 11.95
N PHE A 23 5.33 -2.01 12.81
CA PHE A 23 6.38 -2.99 12.48
C PHE A 23 5.82 -4.41 12.30
N GLY A 24 4.86 -4.81 13.13
CA GLY A 24 4.17 -6.10 12.98
C GLY A 24 3.45 -6.21 11.64
N ASP A 25 2.68 -5.19 11.28
CA ASP A 25 1.98 -5.12 9.99
C ASP A 25 2.94 -5.16 8.81
N SER A 26 4.05 -4.43 8.88
CA SER A 26 5.09 -4.40 7.84
C SER A 26 5.74 -5.77 7.54
N MET A 27 5.61 -6.74 8.43
CA MET A 27 6.06 -8.12 8.21
C MET A 27 4.93 -9.01 7.68
N ILE A 28 3.71 -8.83 8.19
CA ILE A 28 2.56 -9.67 7.88
C ILE A 28 1.99 -9.35 6.50
N THR A 29 1.79 -8.07 6.20
CA THR A 29 1.17 -7.60 4.96
C THR A 29 1.91 -8.05 3.69
N PRO A 30 3.25 -7.96 3.57
CA PRO A 30 3.98 -8.54 2.44
C PRO A 30 3.81 -10.04 2.30
N ALA A 31 3.82 -10.76 3.41
CA ALA A 31 3.70 -12.22 3.39
C ALA A 31 2.32 -12.67 2.87
N ILE A 32 1.25 -12.09 3.40
CA ILE A 32 -0.11 -12.40 2.97
C ILE A 32 -0.35 -11.98 1.52
N SER A 33 0.13 -10.80 1.11
CA SER A 33 -0.06 -10.29 -0.25
C SER A 33 0.62 -11.16 -1.30
N VAL A 34 1.86 -11.60 -1.04
CA VAL A 34 2.57 -12.50 -1.95
C VAL A 34 1.90 -13.87 -1.97
N LEU A 35 1.50 -14.42 -0.82
CA LEU A 35 0.78 -15.69 -0.73
C LEU A 35 -0.50 -15.65 -1.58
N SER A 36 -1.33 -14.64 -1.38
CA SER A 36 -2.59 -14.49 -2.11
C SER A 36 -2.41 -14.34 -3.62
N ALA A 37 -1.33 -13.70 -4.07
CA ALA A 37 -1.02 -13.63 -5.49
C ALA A 37 -0.60 -14.99 -6.06
N VAL A 38 0.18 -15.78 -5.30
CA VAL A 38 0.65 -17.10 -5.71
C VAL A 38 -0.46 -18.15 -5.65
N GLU A 39 -1.44 -18.01 -4.74
CA GLU A 39 -2.66 -18.83 -4.70
C GLU A 39 -3.44 -18.79 -6.02
N GLY A 40 -3.29 -17.74 -6.82
CA GLY A 40 -3.81 -17.70 -8.18
C GLY A 40 -3.31 -18.83 -9.10
N LEU A 41 -2.16 -19.46 -8.80
CA LEU A 41 -1.68 -20.63 -9.53
C LEU A 41 -2.58 -21.85 -9.33
N GLU A 42 -3.18 -21.99 -8.16
CA GLU A 42 -4.14 -23.07 -7.86
C GLU A 42 -5.40 -22.97 -8.73
N VAL A 43 -5.83 -21.73 -9.02
CA VAL A 43 -6.97 -21.48 -9.93
C VAL A 43 -6.63 -21.86 -11.38
N VAL A 44 -5.36 -21.75 -11.76
CA VAL A 44 -4.89 -22.16 -13.10
C VAL A 44 -4.70 -23.67 -13.19
N ASN A 45 -4.09 -24.26 -12.16
CA ASN A 45 -3.85 -25.69 -12.07
C ASN A 45 -3.89 -26.17 -10.61
N PRO A 46 -4.93 -26.91 -10.19
CA PRO A 46 -5.07 -27.40 -8.82
C PRO A 46 -3.90 -28.27 -8.32
N SER A 47 -3.15 -28.92 -9.23
CA SER A 47 -1.97 -29.71 -8.84
C SER A 47 -0.80 -28.87 -8.31
N LEU A 48 -0.85 -27.55 -8.46
CA LEU A 48 0.16 -26.63 -7.96
C LEU A 48 -0.12 -26.11 -6.55
N ALA A 49 -1.24 -26.51 -5.93
CA ALA A 49 -1.63 -26.07 -4.59
C ALA A 49 -0.52 -26.34 -3.54
N ASP A 50 0.10 -27.54 -3.57
CA ASP A 50 1.18 -27.91 -2.65
C ASP A 50 2.45 -27.05 -2.82
N LEU A 51 2.63 -26.43 -3.97
CA LEU A 51 3.78 -25.58 -4.28
C LEU A 51 3.57 -24.11 -3.90
N THR A 52 2.35 -23.68 -3.59
CA THR A 52 2.00 -22.28 -3.27
C THR A 52 2.81 -21.75 -2.10
N VAL A 53 2.87 -22.49 -0.99
CA VAL A 53 3.62 -22.07 0.20
C VAL A 53 5.13 -22.03 -0.05
N PRO A 54 5.78 -23.05 -0.62
CA PRO A 54 7.22 -23.00 -0.87
C PRO A 54 7.60 -21.90 -1.89
N ILE A 55 6.81 -21.66 -2.94
CA ILE A 55 7.04 -20.58 -3.91
C ILE A 55 6.96 -19.23 -3.19
N THR A 56 5.92 -19.01 -2.39
CA THR A 56 5.74 -17.80 -1.60
C THR A 56 6.93 -17.56 -0.67
N ALA A 57 7.39 -18.58 0.05
CA ALA A 57 8.55 -18.49 0.93
C ALA A 57 9.82 -18.07 0.16
N VAL A 58 10.06 -18.67 -1.01
CA VAL A 58 11.20 -18.31 -1.87
C VAL A 58 11.10 -16.85 -2.31
N ILE A 59 9.93 -16.39 -2.77
CA ILE A 59 9.73 -14.99 -3.19
C ILE A 59 10.01 -14.03 -2.02
N ILE A 60 9.50 -14.31 -0.83
CA ILE A 60 9.72 -13.47 0.35
C ILE A 60 11.21 -13.43 0.72
N VAL A 61 11.91 -14.57 0.73
CA VAL A 61 13.35 -14.61 0.99
C VAL A 61 14.11 -13.78 -0.05
N LEU A 62 13.78 -13.92 -1.33
CA LEU A 62 14.40 -13.13 -2.41
C LEU A 62 14.12 -11.63 -2.24
N LEU A 63 12.91 -11.25 -1.82
CA LEU A 63 12.55 -9.86 -1.50
C LEU A 63 13.46 -9.26 -0.42
N PHE A 64 13.65 -9.98 0.69
CA PHE A 64 14.54 -9.52 1.77
C PHE A 64 16.01 -9.48 1.36
N LEU A 65 16.46 -10.42 0.54
CA LEU A 65 17.81 -10.41 -0.01
C LEU A 65 18.04 -9.25 -0.99
N ALA A 66 17.07 -8.99 -1.86
CA ALA A 66 17.13 -7.89 -2.83
C ALA A 66 17.22 -6.52 -2.15
N GLN A 67 16.67 -6.38 -0.94
CA GLN A 67 16.72 -5.14 -0.18
C GLN A 67 18.16 -4.70 0.18
N LYS A 68 19.10 -5.64 0.32
CA LYS A 68 20.51 -5.35 0.55
C LYS A 68 21.19 -4.63 -0.63
N PHE A 69 20.71 -4.83 -1.84
CA PHE A 69 21.30 -4.28 -3.07
C PHE A 69 20.74 -2.90 -3.46
N GLY A 70 19.80 -2.37 -2.70
CA GLY A 70 19.14 -1.09 -2.98
C GLY A 70 18.09 -1.19 -4.08
N THR A 71 17.00 -0.44 -3.90
CA THR A 71 15.84 -0.47 -4.81
C THR A 71 15.95 0.53 -5.97
N GLU A 72 17.01 1.35 -6.03
CA GLU A 72 17.13 2.45 -7.01
C GLU A 72 17.14 1.98 -8.46
N ARG A 73 17.81 0.85 -8.76
CA ARG A 73 17.89 0.33 -10.13
C ARG A 73 16.59 -0.29 -10.63
N VAL A 74 15.80 -0.86 -9.73
CA VAL A 74 14.56 -1.57 -10.07
C VAL A 74 13.35 -0.62 -10.01
N GLY A 75 13.48 0.49 -9.27
CA GLY A 75 12.39 1.46 -9.06
C GLY A 75 11.83 2.07 -10.35
N GLY A 76 12.63 2.20 -11.41
CA GLY A 76 12.16 2.70 -12.70
C GLY A 76 11.12 1.80 -13.40
N LEU A 77 11.15 0.48 -13.13
CA LEU A 77 10.16 -0.46 -13.67
C LEU A 77 8.86 -0.48 -12.86
N PHE A 78 8.89 -0.04 -11.60
CA PHE A 78 7.74 -0.13 -10.71
C PHE A 78 6.54 0.67 -11.23
N GLY A 79 6.77 1.89 -11.71
CA GLY A 79 5.72 2.73 -12.27
C GLY A 79 4.96 2.08 -13.43
N PRO A 80 5.64 1.69 -14.51
CA PRO A 80 5.01 1.01 -15.64
C PRO A 80 4.26 -0.27 -15.26
N VAL A 81 4.84 -1.13 -14.42
CA VAL A 81 4.19 -2.38 -13.97
C VAL A 81 2.90 -2.07 -13.21
N MET A 82 2.92 -1.09 -12.31
CA MET A 82 1.73 -0.69 -11.55
C MET A 82 0.66 -0.05 -12.44
N ILE A 83 1.04 0.72 -13.46
CA ILE A 83 0.07 1.27 -14.43
C ILE A 83 -0.63 0.12 -15.18
N VAL A 84 0.13 -0.85 -15.66
CA VAL A 84 -0.42 -2.04 -16.33
C VAL A 84 -1.33 -2.81 -15.38
N TRP A 85 -0.89 -3.02 -14.13
CA TRP A 85 -1.67 -3.69 -13.11
C TRP A 85 -3.04 -3.03 -12.90
N PHE A 86 -3.08 -1.73 -12.58
CA PHE A 86 -4.35 -1.02 -12.35
C PHE A 86 -5.22 -0.97 -13.61
N THR A 87 -4.63 -0.87 -14.79
CA THR A 87 -5.39 -0.91 -16.03
C THR A 87 -6.04 -2.28 -16.24
N VAL A 88 -5.30 -3.36 -16.04
CA VAL A 88 -5.80 -4.74 -16.21
C VAL A 88 -6.93 -5.03 -15.24
N ILE A 89 -6.78 -4.72 -13.94
CA ILE A 89 -7.86 -4.96 -12.96
C ILE A 89 -9.08 -4.09 -13.21
N GLY A 90 -8.90 -2.85 -13.68
CA GLY A 90 -10.00 -1.98 -14.07
C GLY A 90 -10.78 -2.52 -15.26
N VAL A 91 -10.08 -2.96 -16.32
CA VAL A 91 -10.70 -3.56 -17.51
C VAL A 91 -11.43 -4.86 -17.17
N ALA A 92 -10.79 -5.74 -16.37
CA ALA A 92 -11.44 -6.96 -15.89
C ALA A 92 -12.71 -6.65 -15.09
N GLY A 93 -12.64 -5.63 -14.22
CA GLY A 93 -13.81 -5.16 -13.46
C GLY A 93 -14.96 -4.69 -14.34
N ILE A 94 -14.69 -3.94 -15.41
CA ILE A 94 -15.71 -3.54 -16.40
C ILE A 94 -16.34 -4.78 -17.03
N GLY A 95 -15.53 -5.78 -17.39
CA GLY A 95 -16.04 -7.04 -17.94
C GLY A 95 -17.06 -7.73 -17.02
N GLY A 96 -16.79 -7.79 -15.71
CA GLY A 96 -17.72 -8.33 -14.72
C GLY A 96 -19.00 -7.51 -14.57
N ILE A 97 -18.88 -6.18 -14.54
CA ILE A 97 -20.05 -5.27 -14.45
C ILE A 97 -20.96 -5.41 -15.67
N VAL A 98 -20.41 -5.55 -16.87
CA VAL A 98 -21.19 -5.72 -18.10
C VAL A 98 -21.98 -7.03 -18.09
N GLN A 99 -21.43 -8.10 -17.49
CA GLN A 99 -22.12 -9.38 -17.35
C GLN A 99 -23.29 -9.32 -16.36
N ASN A 100 -23.15 -8.56 -15.27
CA ASN A 100 -24.21 -8.38 -14.27
C ASN A 100 -24.28 -6.93 -13.79
N PRO A 101 -25.03 -6.05 -14.50
CA PRO A 101 -25.13 -4.64 -14.15
C PRO A 101 -25.90 -4.37 -12.85
N GLU A 102 -26.56 -5.38 -12.26
CA GLU A 102 -27.25 -5.22 -10.99
C GLU A 102 -26.34 -4.81 -9.84
N VAL A 103 -25.03 -5.14 -9.93
CA VAL A 103 -24.02 -4.74 -8.95
C VAL A 103 -23.93 -3.22 -8.77
N LEU A 104 -24.32 -2.43 -9.78
CA LEU A 104 -24.33 -0.96 -9.68
C LEU A 104 -25.32 -0.45 -8.63
N LYS A 105 -26.30 -1.25 -8.22
CA LYS A 105 -27.18 -0.94 -7.09
C LYS A 105 -26.38 -0.77 -5.77
N ALA A 106 -25.21 -1.41 -5.66
CA ALA A 106 -24.33 -1.28 -4.50
C ALA A 106 -23.77 0.14 -4.33
N LEU A 107 -23.76 0.98 -5.36
CA LEU A 107 -23.39 2.39 -5.26
C LEU A 107 -24.40 3.23 -4.48
N SER A 108 -25.63 2.74 -4.32
CA SER A 108 -26.66 3.44 -3.56
C SER A 108 -26.47 3.21 -2.04
N PRO A 109 -26.31 4.27 -1.24
CA PRO A 109 -26.11 4.15 0.21
C PRO A 109 -27.32 3.53 0.93
N THR A 110 -28.51 3.52 0.31
CA THR A 110 -29.73 2.96 0.89
C THR A 110 -29.60 1.47 1.16
N TYR A 111 -28.94 0.71 0.27
CA TYR A 111 -28.68 -0.72 0.47
C TYR A 111 -27.71 -0.97 1.63
N ALA A 112 -26.66 -0.16 1.75
CA ALA A 112 -25.71 -0.24 2.85
C ALA A 112 -26.38 0.05 4.20
N ILE A 113 -27.19 1.10 4.28
CA ILE A 113 -27.94 1.46 5.48
C ILE A 113 -28.96 0.37 5.82
N GLY A 114 -29.70 -0.15 4.84
CA GLY A 114 -30.65 -1.24 5.02
C GLY A 114 -29.98 -2.52 5.57
N PHE A 115 -28.78 -2.86 5.07
CA PHE A 115 -28.00 -3.99 5.58
C PHE A 115 -27.52 -3.78 7.01
N LEU A 116 -27.00 -2.58 7.34
CA LEU A 116 -26.54 -2.23 8.69
C LEU A 116 -27.67 -2.27 9.72
N THR A 117 -28.86 -1.83 9.35
CA THR A 117 -30.00 -1.78 10.29
C THR A 117 -30.74 -3.11 10.39
N GLY A 118 -30.85 -3.87 9.28
CA GLY A 118 -31.56 -5.13 9.24
C GLY A 118 -30.77 -6.33 9.80
N HIS A 119 -29.45 -6.32 9.66
CA HIS A 119 -28.58 -7.45 10.01
C HIS A 119 -27.34 -6.98 10.79
N PHE A 120 -27.52 -6.27 11.91
CA PHE A 120 -26.46 -5.58 12.63
C PHE A 120 -25.26 -6.48 12.98
N HIS A 121 -25.47 -7.72 13.46
CA HIS A 121 -24.36 -8.62 13.81
C HIS A 121 -23.52 -9.01 12.59
N ILE A 122 -24.15 -9.38 11.50
CA ILE A 122 -23.46 -9.75 10.25
C ILE A 122 -22.76 -8.53 9.67
N ALA A 123 -23.43 -7.39 9.67
CA ALA A 123 -22.89 -6.14 9.18
C ALA A 123 -21.65 -5.69 9.97
N PHE A 124 -21.65 -5.86 11.30
CA PHE A 124 -20.51 -5.52 12.13
C PHE A 124 -19.24 -6.35 11.79
N PHE A 125 -19.38 -7.67 11.61
CA PHE A 125 -18.27 -8.51 11.19
C PHE A 125 -17.86 -8.23 9.74
N SER A 126 -18.81 -7.94 8.84
CA SER A 126 -18.52 -7.55 7.46
C SER A 126 -17.75 -6.23 7.40
N MET A 127 -18.05 -5.27 8.29
CA MET A 127 -17.29 -4.01 8.39
C MET A 127 -15.83 -4.24 8.77
N ALA A 128 -15.52 -5.23 9.62
CA ALA A 128 -14.14 -5.59 9.93
C ALA A 128 -13.39 -6.09 8.67
N ALA A 129 -14.04 -6.93 7.85
CA ALA A 129 -13.48 -7.38 6.58
C ALA A 129 -13.29 -6.23 5.58
N VAL A 130 -14.24 -5.29 5.51
CA VAL A 130 -14.11 -4.08 4.67
C VAL A 130 -12.92 -3.22 5.11
N VAL A 131 -12.76 -2.99 6.42
CA VAL A 131 -11.60 -2.25 6.93
C VAL A 131 -10.30 -2.95 6.55
N LEU A 132 -10.23 -4.28 6.67
CA LEU A 132 -9.06 -5.07 6.30
C LEU A 132 -8.78 -4.96 4.78
N ALA A 133 -9.80 -4.98 3.93
CA ALA A 133 -9.67 -4.89 2.48
C ALA A 133 -9.13 -3.52 2.00
N ILE A 134 -9.38 -2.44 2.74
CA ILE A 134 -8.90 -1.09 2.41
C ILE A 134 -7.67 -0.65 3.23
N THR A 135 -7.00 -1.58 3.92
CA THR A 135 -5.72 -1.32 4.62
C THR A 135 -4.63 -1.00 3.61
N GLY A 136 -3.60 -0.27 4.05
CA GLY A 136 -2.49 0.19 3.21
C GLY A 136 -2.30 1.70 3.25
N ALA A 137 -3.13 2.41 4.02
CA ALA A 137 -3.01 3.86 4.20
C ALA A 137 -1.68 4.26 4.85
N GLU A 138 -1.10 3.41 5.67
CA GLU A 138 0.20 3.60 6.31
C GLU A 138 1.34 3.71 5.29
N ALA A 139 1.34 2.86 4.25
CA ALA A 139 2.30 2.95 3.15
C ALA A 139 2.11 4.25 2.35
N LEU A 140 0.86 4.64 2.10
CA LEU A 140 0.52 5.91 1.45
C LEU A 140 1.05 7.12 2.25
N TYR A 141 0.91 7.11 3.58
CA TYR A 141 1.42 8.20 4.43
C TYR A 141 2.95 8.28 4.43
N ALA A 142 3.65 7.15 4.38
CA ALA A 142 5.10 7.11 4.26
C ALA A 142 5.57 7.75 2.94
N ASP A 143 4.89 7.45 1.83
CA ASP A 143 5.21 7.97 0.51
C ASP A 143 4.86 9.47 0.34
N LEU A 144 3.81 9.95 1.01
CA LEU A 144 3.44 11.38 1.01
C LEU A 144 4.59 12.28 1.50
N GLY A 145 5.42 11.78 2.41
CA GLY A 145 6.60 12.48 2.91
C GLY A 145 7.72 12.61 1.88
N HIS A 146 7.77 11.74 0.86
CA HIS A 146 8.85 11.70 -0.13
C HIS A 146 8.49 12.34 -1.46
N PHE A 147 7.30 12.06 -2.00
CA PHE A 147 6.90 12.45 -3.36
C PHE A 147 6.01 13.71 -3.41
N GLY A 148 5.53 14.16 -2.28
CA GLY A 148 4.63 15.29 -2.17
C GLY A 148 3.16 14.95 -2.51
N ARG A 149 2.26 15.59 -1.78
CA ARG A 149 0.81 15.37 -1.84
C ARG A 149 0.19 15.50 -3.25
N PRO A 150 0.55 16.47 -4.11
CA PRO A 150 -0.14 16.68 -5.39
C PRO A 150 0.09 15.55 -6.40
N ALA A 151 1.27 14.96 -6.43
CA ALA A 151 1.60 13.87 -7.36
C ALA A 151 0.84 12.60 -6.99
N ILE A 152 0.89 12.22 -5.72
CA ILE A 152 0.21 11.02 -5.20
C ILE A 152 -1.31 11.15 -5.32
N ALA A 153 -1.89 12.32 -4.96
CA ALA A 153 -3.32 12.54 -5.06
C ALA A 153 -3.84 12.41 -6.50
N ARG A 154 -3.08 12.91 -7.49
CA ARG A 154 -3.45 12.77 -8.90
C ARG A 154 -3.39 11.32 -9.37
N ALA A 155 -2.32 10.60 -9.08
CA ALA A 155 -2.19 9.20 -9.44
C ALA A 155 -3.29 8.35 -8.80
N TRP A 156 -3.59 8.62 -7.53
CA TRP A 156 -4.63 7.91 -6.80
C TRP A 156 -6.03 8.16 -7.37
N LEU A 157 -6.41 9.42 -7.60
CA LEU A 157 -7.74 9.78 -8.09
C LEU A 157 -7.98 9.39 -9.56
N ILE A 158 -6.95 9.45 -10.40
CA ILE A 158 -7.10 9.21 -11.84
C ILE A 158 -6.99 7.72 -12.19
N LEU A 159 -6.10 6.99 -11.52
CA LEU A 159 -5.80 5.61 -11.88
C LEU A 159 -6.21 4.60 -10.81
N VAL A 160 -5.71 4.76 -9.58
CA VAL A 160 -5.82 3.73 -8.55
C VAL A 160 -7.27 3.58 -8.07
N PHE A 161 -7.90 4.68 -7.67
CA PHE A 161 -9.27 4.66 -7.13
C PHE A 161 -10.30 4.12 -8.13
N PRO A 162 -10.38 4.60 -9.38
CA PRO A 162 -11.34 4.06 -10.34
C PRO A 162 -11.04 2.60 -10.69
N ALA A 163 -9.78 2.20 -10.84
CA ALA A 163 -9.43 0.82 -11.12
C ALA A 163 -9.83 -0.13 -9.98
N CYS A 164 -9.56 0.23 -8.73
CA CYS A 164 -9.98 -0.54 -7.56
C CYS A 164 -11.51 -0.62 -7.45
N LEU A 165 -12.20 0.51 -7.63
CA LEU A 165 -13.67 0.54 -7.58
C LEU A 165 -14.30 -0.38 -8.64
N LEU A 166 -13.82 -0.31 -9.87
CA LEU A 166 -14.28 -1.17 -10.95
C LEU A 166 -13.98 -2.65 -10.67
N SER A 167 -12.79 -2.95 -10.14
CA SER A 167 -12.42 -4.32 -9.77
C SER A 167 -13.32 -4.88 -8.66
N TYR A 168 -13.61 -4.11 -7.61
CA TYR A 168 -14.51 -4.55 -6.53
C TYR A 168 -15.96 -4.76 -7.03
N LEU A 169 -16.45 -3.86 -7.85
CA LEU A 169 -17.79 -4.02 -8.46
C LEU A 169 -17.83 -5.23 -9.40
N GLY A 170 -16.78 -5.44 -10.20
CA GLY A 170 -16.68 -6.61 -11.08
C GLY A 170 -16.67 -7.93 -10.31
N GLN A 171 -15.88 -8.02 -9.24
CA GLN A 171 -15.88 -9.19 -8.36
C GLN A 171 -17.24 -9.39 -7.68
N GLY A 172 -17.86 -8.30 -7.20
CA GLY A 172 -19.22 -8.35 -6.65
C GLY A 172 -20.24 -8.85 -7.67
N ALA A 173 -20.16 -8.42 -8.91
CA ALA A 173 -21.03 -8.89 -10.00
C ALA A 173 -20.88 -10.41 -10.24
N LEU A 174 -19.64 -10.91 -10.20
CA LEU A 174 -19.36 -12.33 -10.38
C LEU A 174 -19.92 -13.18 -9.22
N VAL A 175 -19.74 -12.72 -7.98
CA VAL A 175 -20.29 -13.41 -6.79
C VAL A 175 -21.82 -13.40 -6.76
N ILE A 176 -22.46 -12.32 -7.22
CA ILE A 176 -23.95 -12.28 -7.33
C ILE A 176 -24.45 -13.30 -8.36
N GLN A 177 -23.68 -13.55 -9.42
CA GLN A 177 -24.06 -14.45 -10.51
C GLN A 177 -24.06 -15.91 -10.06
N ASP A 178 -23.03 -16.37 -9.39
CA ASP A 178 -22.93 -17.72 -8.78
C ASP A 178 -22.14 -17.64 -7.47
N PRO A 179 -22.84 -17.54 -6.34
CA PRO A 179 -22.18 -17.40 -5.03
C PRO A 179 -21.34 -18.61 -4.63
N VAL A 180 -21.71 -19.83 -5.09
CA VAL A 180 -21.05 -21.07 -4.66
C VAL A 180 -19.75 -21.30 -5.45
N ALA A 181 -19.82 -21.17 -6.78
CA ALA A 181 -18.68 -21.45 -7.66
C ALA A 181 -17.61 -20.34 -7.59
N ASN A 182 -18.03 -19.09 -7.39
CA ASN A 182 -17.14 -17.93 -7.51
C ASN A 182 -16.60 -17.42 -6.17
N LEU A 183 -16.98 -18.00 -5.04
CA LEU A 183 -16.56 -17.51 -3.71
C LEU A 183 -15.10 -17.79 -3.39
N SER A 184 -14.51 -18.87 -3.94
CA SER A 184 -13.14 -19.29 -3.60
C SER A 184 -12.08 -18.31 -4.07
N SER A 185 -12.22 -17.77 -5.29
CA SER A 185 -11.21 -16.88 -5.89
C SER A 185 -11.82 -15.93 -6.92
N PRO A 186 -12.73 -15.01 -6.51
CA PRO A 186 -13.47 -14.16 -7.41
C PRO A 186 -12.57 -13.26 -8.27
N PHE A 187 -11.40 -12.89 -7.76
CA PHE A 187 -10.45 -12.04 -8.46
C PHE A 187 -9.86 -12.72 -9.72
N PHE A 188 -9.37 -13.96 -9.60
CA PHE A 188 -8.79 -14.67 -10.74
C PHE A 188 -9.84 -15.24 -11.70
N LEU A 189 -11.04 -15.48 -11.22
CA LEU A 189 -12.17 -15.92 -12.03
C LEU A 189 -12.80 -14.79 -12.86
N LEU A 190 -12.48 -13.53 -12.55
CA LEU A 190 -13.00 -12.37 -13.29
C LEU A 190 -12.48 -12.30 -14.73
N VAL A 191 -11.35 -12.96 -15.02
CA VAL A 191 -10.74 -12.99 -16.35
C VAL A 191 -10.92 -14.35 -17.03
N PRO A 192 -10.95 -14.40 -18.37
CA PRO A 192 -11.03 -15.66 -19.12
C PRO A 192 -9.81 -16.56 -18.83
N GLU A 193 -9.96 -17.87 -19.05
CA GLU A 193 -8.94 -18.87 -18.68
C GLU A 193 -7.55 -18.60 -19.23
N TRP A 194 -7.47 -18.16 -20.48
CA TRP A 194 -6.18 -17.83 -21.13
C TRP A 194 -5.46 -16.65 -20.47
N ALA A 195 -6.19 -15.74 -19.82
CA ALA A 195 -5.65 -14.56 -19.16
C ALA A 195 -5.31 -14.79 -17.68
N ARG A 196 -5.72 -15.91 -17.07
CA ARG A 196 -5.48 -16.20 -15.64
C ARG A 196 -3.99 -16.28 -15.33
N LEU A 197 -3.22 -17.04 -16.12
CA LEU A 197 -1.78 -17.18 -15.90
C LEU A 197 -1.04 -15.84 -16.02
N PRO A 198 -1.20 -15.03 -17.09
CA PRO A 198 -0.64 -13.68 -17.15
C PRO A 198 -1.06 -12.78 -15.99
N LEU A 199 -2.31 -12.89 -15.55
CA LEU A 199 -2.80 -12.11 -14.38
C LEU A 199 -2.09 -12.52 -13.10
N VAL A 200 -1.87 -13.81 -12.86
CA VAL A 200 -1.13 -14.31 -11.67
C VAL A 200 0.30 -13.78 -11.66
N VAL A 201 0.99 -13.82 -12.80
CA VAL A 201 2.35 -13.28 -12.93
C VAL A 201 2.36 -11.77 -12.65
N LEU A 202 1.41 -11.04 -13.23
CA LEU A 202 1.29 -9.59 -13.02
C LEU A 202 0.91 -9.25 -11.56
N ALA A 203 0.01 -10.01 -10.94
CA ALA A 203 -0.35 -9.88 -9.54
C ALA A 203 0.85 -10.12 -8.62
N THR A 204 1.63 -11.18 -8.89
CA THR A 204 2.85 -11.47 -8.14
C THR A 204 3.87 -10.35 -8.30
N ALA A 205 4.07 -9.82 -9.50
CA ALA A 205 4.94 -8.67 -9.71
C ALA A 205 4.46 -7.42 -8.96
N ALA A 206 3.16 -7.12 -9.00
CA ALA A 206 2.56 -5.99 -8.29
C ALA A 206 2.71 -6.13 -6.77
N THR A 207 2.48 -7.32 -6.21
CA THR A 207 2.63 -7.58 -4.77
C THR A 207 4.08 -7.53 -4.32
N VAL A 208 5.02 -7.98 -5.14
CA VAL A 208 6.47 -7.82 -4.91
C VAL A 208 6.84 -6.33 -4.82
N ILE A 209 6.33 -5.51 -5.74
CA ILE A 209 6.57 -4.06 -5.75
C ILE A 209 5.96 -3.40 -4.49
N ALA A 210 4.70 -3.72 -4.18
CA ALA A 210 4.03 -3.20 -3.00
C ALA A 210 4.74 -3.61 -1.71
N SER A 211 5.17 -4.86 -1.60
CA SER A 211 5.93 -5.39 -0.47
C SER A 211 7.26 -4.66 -0.28
N GLN A 212 7.98 -4.38 -1.37
CA GLN A 212 9.20 -3.59 -1.33
C GLN A 212 8.96 -2.16 -0.81
N ALA A 213 7.88 -1.52 -1.20
CA ALA A 213 7.52 -0.18 -0.72
C ALA A 213 7.29 -0.19 0.80
N VAL A 214 6.50 -1.15 1.31
CA VAL A 214 6.21 -1.29 2.75
C VAL A 214 7.48 -1.56 3.56
N ILE A 215 8.29 -2.53 3.15
CA ILE A 215 9.52 -2.90 3.85
C ILE A 215 10.52 -1.73 3.84
N THR A 216 10.65 -1.02 2.72
CA THR A 216 11.53 0.14 2.61
C THR A 216 11.03 1.30 3.48
N GLY A 217 9.73 1.54 3.53
CA GLY A 217 9.11 2.53 4.40
C GLY A 217 9.38 2.25 5.87
N ALA A 218 9.20 1.00 6.30
CA ALA A 218 9.47 0.56 7.67
C ALA A 218 10.95 0.65 8.05
N SER A 219 11.86 0.27 7.14
CA SER A 219 13.32 0.29 7.40
C SER A 219 13.91 1.70 7.40
N ARG A 220 13.28 2.67 6.73
CA ARG A 220 13.67 4.08 6.72
C ARG A 220 13.02 4.90 7.84
N SER A 221 12.27 4.28 8.73
CA SER A 221 11.74 4.95 9.92
C SER A 221 12.88 5.69 10.64
N PRO A 222 12.75 7.02 10.85
CA PRO A 222 13.90 7.86 11.15
C PRO A 222 14.49 7.49 12.50
N THR A 223 15.70 6.95 12.50
CA THR A 223 16.61 6.92 13.66
C THR A 223 17.16 8.33 13.98
N ARG A 224 16.68 9.37 13.31
CA ARG A 224 16.88 10.72 13.77
C ARG A 224 15.99 10.91 14.98
N PRO A 225 16.54 11.15 16.19
CA PRO A 225 15.74 11.67 17.28
C PRO A 225 15.05 12.90 16.71
N SER A 226 13.73 12.81 16.55
CA SER A 226 12.93 13.94 16.15
C SER A 226 13.34 15.09 17.07
N SER A 227 13.49 16.28 16.52
CA SER A 227 13.79 17.53 17.24
C SER A 227 12.78 17.88 18.35
N TRP A 228 11.89 16.96 18.66
CA TRP A 228 10.99 16.98 19.82
C TRP A 228 11.69 16.77 21.16
N ALA A 229 12.95 16.27 21.15
CA ALA A 229 13.82 16.22 22.33
C ALA A 229 14.65 17.48 22.49
N THR A 230 14.27 18.60 21.87
CA THR A 230 14.88 19.89 22.16
C THR A 230 14.52 20.27 23.58
N CYS A 231 15.48 20.15 24.49
CA CYS A 231 15.38 20.69 25.85
C CYS A 231 14.83 22.12 25.77
N PRO A 232 13.80 22.48 26.54
CA PRO A 232 13.39 23.88 26.67
C PRO A 232 14.52 24.59 27.44
N GLY A 233 15.44 25.24 26.72
CA GLY A 233 16.57 25.94 27.30
C GLY A 233 17.83 26.02 26.42
N CYS A 234 17.98 25.16 25.40
CA CYS A 234 19.05 25.33 24.41
C CYS A 234 18.57 26.29 23.32
N GLY A 235 18.86 27.56 23.47
CA GLY A 235 18.68 28.56 22.43
C GLY A 235 19.39 28.11 21.16
N SER A 236 18.67 27.95 20.05
CA SER A 236 19.23 27.70 18.75
C SER A 236 19.98 28.94 18.29
N THR A 237 21.23 29.03 18.64
CA THR A 237 22.16 29.91 17.92
C THR A 237 22.49 29.22 16.61
N THR A 238 21.66 29.41 15.61
CA THR A 238 22.05 29.16 14.23
C THR A 238 23.24 30.05 13.92
N PRO A 239 24.40 29.50 13.52
CA PRO A 239 25.48 30.33 13.03
C PRO A 239 24.98 31.04 11.78
N ARG A 240 24.82 32.36 11.87
CA ARG A 240 24.56 33.21 10.72
C ARG A 240 25.73 33.03 9.75
N PRO A 241 25.54 32.71 8.48
CA PRO A 241 26.65 32.64 7.53
C PRO A 241 27.28 34.03 7.47
N THR A 242 28.47 34.16 7.99
CA THR A 242 29.28 35.36 7.83
C THR A 242 29.59 35.54 6.35
N ARG A 243 29.03 36.56 5.77
CA ARG A 243 29.40 37.05 4.44
C ARG A 243 30.88 37.32 4.48
N SER A 244 31.68 36.48 3.83
CA SER A 244 33.12 36.76 3.62
C SER A 244 33.23 38.04 2.82
N ALA A 245 33.87 39.03 3.47
CA ALA A 245 34.27 40.25 2.84
C ALA A 245 35.17 39.95 1.64
N ARG A 246 34.75 40.39 0.47
CA ARG A 246 35.53 40.38 -0.75
C ARG A 246 36.67 41.41 -0.54
N SER A 247 37.86 40.95 -0.19
CA SER A 247 39.05 41.74 -0.21
C SER A 247 39.39 42.11 -1.65
N THR A 248 39.14 43.36 -2.00
CA THR A 248 39.65 44.01 -3.22
C THR A 248 41.13 44.22 -3.06
N TYR A 249 41.92 43.34 -3.66
CA TYR A 249 43.33 43.59 -3.87
C TYR A 249 43.49 44.61 -5.04
N ARG A 250 43.71 45.87 -4.68
CA ARG A 250 44.09 46.91 -5.62
C ARG A 250 45.60 46.88 -5.70
N GLY A 251 46.13 46.38 -6.81
CA GLY A 251 47.57 46.50 -7.10
C GLY A 251 47.94 47.95 -7.31
N SER A 252 48.97 48.39 -6.64
CA SER A 252 49.74 49.60 -7.01
C SER A 252 51.10 49.15 -7.48
N THR A 253 51.34 49.20 -8.76
CA THR A 253 52.66 49.33 -9.37
C THR A 253 53.16 50.75 -9.12
N GLY A 254 54.40 50.84 -8.69
CA GLY A 254 55.09 52.13 -8.59
C GLY A 254 56.46 52.02 -7.95
N CYS A 255 57.51 52.04 -8.81
CA CYS A 255 58.95 52.25 -8.58
C CYS A 255 59.70 51.24 -7.78
#